data_22e22fe1244d0d5756ba09e97753c0b9
#
_entry.id   22e22fe1244d0d5756ba09e97753c0b9
#
_cell.length_a   1.000
_cell.length_b   1.000
_cell.length_c   1.000
_cell.angle_alpha   90.00
_cell.angle_beta   90.00
_cell.angle_gamma   90.00
#
_symmetry.space_group_name_H-M   'P 1'
#
loop_
_entity.id
_entity.type
_entity.pdbx_description
1 polymer ?
#
loop_
_entity_poly.entity_id
_entity_poly.type
_entity_poly.pdbx_seq_one_letter_code
_entity_poly.pdbx_strand_id
1 'polypeptide(L)'
;NYLFYKGRKQMKKLMSGFITVAALLTLAACGNGGSSSTDSSKKGDQNQLEAIKSAGVLNVATSADFAPFEFHALIDGKDQIVGADIDLVNEIAKELGVKVNVMDLEFNAVLTALSQGKADIAVSGISATDERKQTFDFTDNYFTPEQKIVIKKDNTDALSAIDDFSGKKVGAQKGSIQEAVVQNQLADSQLVSIAKVPNLINELKQGSIDGLVLESAVADSYVAQNDDLAVADIALEASPDDSYAIALPKGSTELKDELNRILKELNDKGT
;
A
#
# COMPACT_ATOMS: atom_id res chain seq x y z
N ASN A 1 8.18 46.32 7.64
CA ASN A 1 8.07 47.37 6.62
C ASN A 1 7.56 46.76 5.31
N TYR A 2 6.25 46.96 5.08
CA TYR A 2 5.58 47.62 3.94
C TYR A 2 5.90 47.01 2.56
N LEU A 3 4.96 46.64 1.69
CA LEU A 3 3.79 47.37 1.20
C LEU A 3 2.80 46.42 0.49
N PHE A 4 1.56 46.65 0.74
CA PHE A 4 0.36 46.32 -0.03
C PHE A 4 0.48 46.69 -1.52
N TYR A 5 -0.07 45.87 -2.42
CA TYR A 5 -0.74 46.43 -3.59
C TYR A 5 -2.00 45.65 -3.94
N LYS A 6 -3.08 46.43 -3.91
CA LYS A 6 -4.45 46.09 -4.21
C LYS A 6 -4.74 46.55 -5.65
N GLY A 7 -5.34 45.70 -6.47
CA GLY A 7 -5.75 46.06 -7.83
C GLY A 7 -7.00 45.32 -8.29
N ARG A 8 -8.17 45.91 -7.94
CA ARG A 8 -9.50 45.59 -8.50
C ARG A 8 -9.67 46.30 -9.83
N LYS A 9 -10.24 45.67 -10.87
CA LYS A 9 -11.16 46.26 -11.86
C LYS A 9 -11.83 45.11 -12.63
N GLN A 10 -13.12 44.93 -12.39
CA GLN A 10 -14.33 45.47 -13.05
C GLN A 10 -14.65 44.81 -14.39
N MET A 11 -15.69 44.08 -14.28
CA MET A 11 -16.80 43.73 -15.18
C MET A 11 -16.95 44.50 -16.49
N LYS A 12 -17.26 43.83 -17.59
CA LYS A 12 -18.31 44.27 -18.53
C LYS A 12 -19.07 43.09 -19.09
N LYS A 13 -20.39 43.12 -18.84
CA LYS A 13 -21.43 42.36 -19.51
C LYS A 13 -21.57 42.82 -20.96
N LEU A 14 -21.85 41.92 -21.87
CA LEU A 14 -22.64 42.22 -23.07
C LEU A 14 -23.52 41.01 -23.38
N MET A 15 -24.80 41.33 -23.41
CA MET A 15 -25.95 40.48 -23.74
C MET A 15 -26.20 40.48 -25.25
N SER A 16 -26.90 39.47 -25.66
CA SER A 16 -27.90 39.45 -26.72
C SER A 16 -27.59 38.75 -28.04
N GLY A 17 -28.47 37.86 -28.42
CA GLY A 17 -28.65 37.36 -29.77
C GLY A 17 -29.40 36.03 -29.86
N PHE A 18 -30.72 36.04 -29.68
CA PHE A 18 -31.67 34.98 -30.08
C PHE A 18 -31.61 34.77 -31.58
N ILE A 19 -31.57 33.54 -32.09
CA ILE A 19 -32.26 33.13 -33.30
C ILE A 19 -32.69 31.67 -33.19
N THR A 20 -33.97 31.48 -33.09
CA THR A 20 -34.76 30.26 -33.28
C THR A 20 -34.94 29.99 -34.75
N VAL A 21 -34.65 28.77 -35.23
CA VAL A 21 -35.26 28.24 -36.47
C VAL A 21 -35.65 26.81 -36.24
N ALA A 22 -36.94 26.57 -36.27
CA ALA A 22 -37.60 25.27 -36.34
C ALA A 22 -37.94 24.96 -37.78
N ALA A 23 -37.75 23.72 -38.21
CA ALA A 23 -38.50 23.07 -39.30
C ALA A 23 -38.08 21.59 -39.38
N LEU A 24 -38.91 20.68 -38.96
CA LEU A 24 -39.93 19.87 -39.66
C LEU A 24 -39.37 18.60 -40.35
N LEU A 25 -39.70 17.51 -39.72
CA LEU A 25 -40.18 16.18 -40.14
C LEU A 25 -40.08 15.77 -41.62
N THR A 26 -39.46 14.62 -41.85
CA THR A 26 -40.02 13.59 -42.75
C THR A 26 -39.78 12.18 -42.18
N LEU A 27 -40.89 11.49 -41.89
CA LEU A 27 -40.95 10.05 -41.73
C LEU A 27 -40.82 9.40 -43.10
N ALA A 28 -39.97 8.38 -43.22
CA ALA A 28 -40.15 7.32 -44.19
C ALA A 28 -39.87 5.98 -43.50
N ALA A 29 -40.90 5.14 -43.51
CA ALA A 29 -40.92 3.81 -42.89
C ALA A 29 -40.49 2.74 -43.90
N CYS A 30 -40.20 1.56 -43.33
CA CYS A 30 -40.16 0.21 -43.86
C CYS A 30 -38.83 -0.35 -44.33
N GLY A 31 -38.47 -1.43 -43.66
CA GLY A 31 -37.65 -2.52 -44.20
C GLY A 31 -36.91 -3.37 -43.20
N ASN A 32 -37.62 -4.25 -42.52
CA ASN A 32 -37.29 -5.64 -42.19
C ASN A 32 -35.85 -6.06 -41.83
N GLY A 33 -35.68 -6.58 -40.64
CA GLY A 33 -34.86 -7.76 -40.36
C GLY A 33 -33.44 -7.50 -39.86
N GLY A 34 -33.24 -7.67 -38.58
CA GLY A 34 -31.94 -7.83 -37.96
C GLY A 34 -31.95 -7.31 -36.53
N SER A 35 -32.37 -8.15 -35.60
CA SER A 35 -32.10 -7.94 -34.17
C SER A 35 -30.60 -7.90 -33.93
N SER A 36 -30.06 -6.71 -33.91
CA SER A 36 -28.82 -6.45 -33.20
C SER A 36 -29.19 -5.80 -31.86
N SER A 37 -29.46 -6.63 -30.90
CA SER A 37 -29.38 -6.27 -29.50
C SER A 37 -27.99 -5.64 -29.29
N THR A 38 -27.94 -4.33 -29.20
CA THR A 38 -26.81 -3.62 -28.61
C THR A 38 -26.74 -4.03 -27.14
N ASP A 39 -26.00 -5.11 -26.94
CA ASP A 39 -25.54 -5.56 -25.64
C ASP A 39 -24.57 -4.52 -25.12
N SER A 40 -25.10 -3.53 -24.38
CA SER A 40 -24.36 -2.49 -23.68
C SER A 40 -23.92 -2.99 -22.30
N SER A 41 -23.58 -4.27 -22.18
CA SER A 41 -23.09 -4.86 -20.94
C SER A 41 -22.03 -5.91 -21.21
N LYS A 42 -20.94 -5.48 -21.83
CA LYS A 42 -19.63 -6.11 -21.75
C LYS A 42 -18.58 -5.01 -21.92
N LYS A 43 -18.35 -4.22 -20.88
CA LYS A 43 -17.00 -3.85 -20.53
C LYS A 43 -16.41 -5.16 -19.99
N GLY A 44 -16.07 -6.03 -20.96
CA GLY A 44 -15.55 -7.35 -20.70
C GLY A 44 -14.29 -7.22 -19.88
N ASP A 45 -14.08 -8.19 -19.05
CA ASP A 45 -12.83 -8.64 -18.50
C ASP A 45 -11.69 -8.41 -19.50
N GLN A 46 -11.10 -7.20 -19.51
CA GLN A 46 -9.78 -7.06 -20.05
C GLN A 46 -8.91 -7.79 -19.04
N ASN A 47 -8.47 -8.98 -19.43
CA ASN A 47 -7.50 -9.73 -18.70
C ASN A 47 -6.37 -8.78 -18.31
N GLN A 48 -6.30 -8.44 -17.02
CA GLN A 48 -5.36 -7.43 -16.50
C GLN A 48 -3.92 -7.82 -16.82
N LEU A 49 -3.60 -9.11 -16.82
CA LEU A 49 -2.29 -9.63 -17.21
C LEU A 49 -1.94 -9.21 -18.65
N GLU A 50 -2.86 -9.36 -19.59
CA GLU A 50 -2.66 -8.96 -20.99
C GLU A 50 -2.55 -7.43 -21.14
N ALA A 51 -3.28 -6.68 -20.36
CA ALA A 51 -3.18 -5.22 -20.33
C ALA A 51 -1.78 -4.75 -19.85
N ILE A 52 -1.23 -5.35 -18.79
CA ILE A 52 0.12 -5.08 -18.28
C ILE A 52 1.17 -5.43 -19.34
N LYS A 53 1.08 -6.63 -19.94
CA LYS A 53 2.01 -7.07 -20.99
C LYS A 53 1.96 -6.15 -22.21
N SER A 54 0.77 -5.75 -22.63
CA SER A 54 0.57 -4.85 -23.79
C SER A 54 1.10 -3.43 -23.49
N ALA A 55 0.93 -2.93 -22.27
CA ALA A 55 1.46 -1.64 -21.83
C ALA A 55 2.99 -1.67 -21.69
N GLY A 56 3.59 -2.85 -21.49
CA GLY A 56 5.02 -3.03 -21.28
C GLY A 56 5.53 -2.45 -19.93
N VAL A 57 4.62 -2.22 -18.98
CA VAL A 57 4.93 -1.67 -17.67
C VAL A 57 4.02 -2.27 -16.61
N LEU A 58 4.61 -2.62 -15.45
CA LEU A 58 3.96 -3.03 -14.22
C LEU A 58 4.01 -1.87 -13.24
N ASN A 59 2.86 -1.30 -12.90
CA ASN A 59 2.74 -0.24 -11.91
C ASN A 59 2.55 -0.86 -10.52
N VAL A 60 3.47 -0.56 -9.60
CA VAL A 60 3.51 -1.16 -8.27
C VAL A 60 3.38 -0.07 -7.21
N ALA A 61 2.38 -0.19 -6.33
CA ALA A 61 2.27 0.65 -5.14
C ALA A 61 3.01 0.01 -3.96
N THR A 62 3.81 0.80 -3.27
CA THR A 62 4.58 0.39 -2.09
C THR A 62 4.70 1.55 -1.10
N SER A 63 5.22 1.29 0.11
CA SER A 63 5.59 2.29 1.11
C SER A 63 7.04 2.07 1.53
N ALA A 64 7.96 2.81 0.89
CA ALA A 64 9.40 2.56 0.95
C ALA A 64 10.05 3.07 2.25
N ASP A 65 9.56 2.62 3.40
CA ASP A 65 10.09 2.92 4.73
C ASP A 65 10.17 1.68 5.65
N PHE A 66 10.20 0.48 5.03
CA PHE A 66 10.01 -0.80 5.70
C PHE A 66 11.18 -1.78 5.45
N ALA A 67 12.40 -1.36 5.82
CA ALA A 67 13.60 -2.18 5.67
C ALA A 67 13.48 -3.48 6.50
N PRO A 68 13.85 -4.66 5.94
CA PRO A 68 14.62 -4.88 4.72
C PRO A 68 13.77 -5.13 3.46
N PHE A 69 12.44 -4.94 3.49
CA PHE A 69 11.54 -5.29 2.39
C PHE A 69 11.48 -4.22 1.29
N GLU A 70 11.18 -2.97 1.65
CA GLU A 70 11.19 -1.84 0.73
C GLU A 70 11.63 -0.56 1.47
N PHE A 71 12.70 0.05 1.01
CA PHE A 71 13.26 1.22 1.65
C PHE A 71 14.16 2.03 0.73
N HIS A 72 14.36 3.29 1.06
CA HIS A 72 15.29 4.16 0.37
C HIS A 72 16.73 3.88 0.78
N ALA A 73 17.62 3.72 -0.20
CA ALA A 73 19.06 3.60 0.01
C ALA A 73 19.84 4.46 -0.98
N LEU A 74 20.96 5.01 -0.52
CA LEU A 74 21.91 5.70 -1.39
C LEU A 74 22.85 4.70 -2.05
N ILE A 75 22.67 4.45 -3.35
CA ILE A 75 23.55 3.57 -4.14
C ILE A 75 24.27 4.45 -5.17
N ASP A 76 25.58 4.47 -5.13
CA ASP A 76 26.41 5.34 -5.97
C ASP A 76 26.01 6.81 -5.90
N GLY A 77 25.60 7.28 -4.71
CA GLY A 77 25.16 8.64 -4.44
C GLY A 77 23.78 9.01 -4.99
N LYS A 78 23.02 8.03 -5.48
CA LYS A 78 21.65 8.19 -5.96
C LYS A 78 20.69 7.53 -4.99
N ASP A 79 19.59 8.21 -4.69
CA ASP A 79 18.48 7.62 -3.94
C ASP A 79 17.76 6.59 -4.80
N GLN A 80 17.64 5.38 -4.26
CA GLN A 80 16.95 4.25 -4.91
C GLN A 80 16.08 3.52 -3.90
N ILE A 81 14.94 3.02 -4.35
CA ILE A 81 14.09 2.13 -3.56
C ILE A 81 14.59 0.71 -3.80
N VAL A 82 14.92 0.00 -2.72
CA VAL A 82 15.51 -1.33 -2.73
C VAL A 82 14.90 -2.20 -1.63
N GLY A 83 15.24 -3.49 -1.62
CA GLY A 83 14.82 -4.45 -0.60
C GLY A 83 14.15 -5.67 -1.20
N ALA A 84 13.79 -6.64 -0.34
CA ALA A 84 13.30 -7.94 -0.78
C ALA A 84 12.01 -7.85 -1.62
N ASP A 85 11.08 -6.95 -1.26
CA ASP A 85 9.85 -6.73 -2.02
C ASP A 85 10.14 -6.09 -3.39
N ILE A 86 11.15 -5.22 -3.46
CA ILE A 86 11.56 -4.59 -4.73
C ILE A 86 12.26 -5.60 -5.63
N ASP A 87 13.09 -6.49 -5.06
CA ASP A 87 13.73 -7.57 -5.82
C ASP A 87 12.68 -8.55 -6.34
N LEU A 88 11.68 -8.92 -5.52
CA LEU A 88 10.54 -9.74 -5.92
C LEU A 88 9.78 -9.09 -7.10
N VAL A 89 9.47 -7.81 -7.02
CA VAL A 89 8.80 -7.06 -8.09
C VAL A 89 9.61 -7.05 -9.38
N ASN A 90 10.93 -6.87 -9.28
CA ASN A 90 11.83 -6.89 -10.45
C ASN A 90 11.88 -8.27 -11.12
N GLU A 91 11.92 -9.37 -10.35
CA GLU A 91 11.86 -10.71 -10.92
C GLU A 91 10.49 -11.01 -11.56
N ILE A 92 9.38 -10.58 -10.93
CA ILE A 92 8.05 -10.67 -11.53
C ILE A 92 8.00 -9.93 -12.87
N ALA A 93 8.46 -8.69 -12.92
CA ALA A 93 8.43 -7.90 -14.14
C ALA A 93 9.30 -8.50 -15.26
N LYS A 94 10.43 -9.08 -14.91
CA LYS A 94 11.31 -9.80 -15.81
C LYS A 94 10.62 -11.04 -16.41
N GLU A 95 9.93 -11.83 -15.60
CA GLU A 95 9.18 -13.00 -16.07
C GLU A 95 7.98 -12.57 -16.96
N LEU A 96 7.34 -11.46 -16.67
CA LEU A 96 6.26 -10.88 -17.49
C LEU A 96 6.77 -10.18 -18.76
N GLY A 97 8.09 -9.91 -18.87
CA GLY A 97 8.69 -9.18 -19.99
C GLY A 97 8.35 -7.68 -20.01
N VAL A 98 8.15 -7.06 -18.87
CA VAL A 98 7.75 -5.64 -18.72
C VAL A 98 8.74 -4.87 -17.84
N LYS A 99 8.63 -3.53 -17.84
CA LYS A 99 9.36 -2.65 -16.94
C LYS A 99 8.58 -2.44 -15.65
N VAL A 100 9.28 -2.08 -14.57
CA VAL A 100 8.66 -1.69 -13.29
C VAL A 100 8.54 -0.17 -13.21
N ASN A 101 7.39 0.28 -12.71
CA ASN A 101 7.17 1.64 -12.25
C ASN A 101 6.71 1.59 -10.79
N VAL A 102 7.60 1.96 -9.86
CA VAL A 102 7.30 1.95 -8.41
C VAL A 102 6.72 3.29 -7.99
N MET A 103 5.60 3.25 -7.28
CA MET A 103 4.98 4.40 -6.62
C MET A 103 5.18 4.27 -5.12
N ASP A 104 6.05 5.13 -4.54
CA ASP A 104 6.23 5.24 -3.10
C ASP A 104 5.13 6.13 -2.50
N LEU A 105 4.36 5.56 -1.56
CA LEU A 105 3.21 6.17 -0.92
C LEU A 105 3.32 6.00 0.60
N GLU A 106 2.44 6.68 1.34
CA GLU A 106 2.17 6.30 2.73
C GLU A 106 1.43 4.95 2.74
N PHE A 107 1.74 4.07 3.70
CA PHE A 107 1.19 2.70 3.73
C PHE A 107 -0.34 2.66 3.65
N ASN A 108 -1.02 3.54 4.39
CA ASN A 108 -2.49 3.64 4.35
C ASN A 108 -3.06 4.10 2.99
N ALA A 109 -2.22 4.59 2.08
CA ALA A 109 -2.61 4.99 0.72
C ALA A 109 -2.32 3.91 -0.34
N VAL A 110 -1.52 2.89 -0.02
CA VAL A 110 -1.09 1.84 -0.96
C VAL A 110 -2.29 1.08 -1.55
N LEU A 111 -3.13 0.50 -0.71
CA LEU A 111 -4.33 -0.22 -1.16
C LEU A 111 -5.37 0.72 -1.80
N THR A 112 -5.41 1.99 -1.40
CA THR A 112 -6.26 2.99 -2.05
C THR A 112 -5.81 3.26 -3.49
N ALA A 113 -4.50 3.34 -3.74
CA ALA A 113 -3.97 3.51 -5.11
C ALA A 113 -4.33 2.29 -5.99
N LEU A 114 -4.26 1.08 -5.43
CA LEU A 114 -4.66 -0.15 -6.11
C LEU A 114 -6.16 -0.13 -6.46
N SER A 115 -7.04 0.22 -5.51
CA SER A 115 -8.49 0.28 -5.73
C SER A 115 -8.92 1.34 -6.76
N GLN A 116 -8.11 2.40 -6.90
CA GLN A 116 -8.31 3.47 -7.88
C GLN A 116 -7.73 3.15 -9.27
N GLY A 117 -7.13 1.97 -9.45
CA GLY A 117 -6.50 1.58 -10.71
C GLY A 117 -5.25 2.39 -11.07
N LYS A 118 -4.61 3.02 -10.07
CA LYS A 118 -3.32 3.74 -10.24
C LYS A 118 -2.14 2.78 -10.23
N ALA A 119 -2.28 1.65 -9.57
CA ALA A 119 -1.33 0.54 -9.54
C ALA A 119 -2.01 -0.72 -10.08
N ASP A 120 -1.20 -1.59 -10.67
CA ASP A 120 -1.61 -2.91 -11.14
C ASP A 120 -1.56 -3.93 -10.00
N ILE A 121 -0.56 -3.80 -9.14
CA ILE A 121 -0.37 -4.60 -7.92
C ILE A 121 0.12 -3.71 -6.78
N ALA A 122 -0.01 -4.21 -5.55
CA ALA A 122 0.61 -3.61 -4.37
C ALA A 122 1.48 -4.64 -3.65
N VAL A 123 2.74 -4.26 -3.40
CA VAL A 123 3.75 -5.08 -2.71
C VAL A 123 4.41 -4.20 -1.68
N SER A 124 4.16 -4.45 -0.40
CA SER A 124 4.60 -3.60 0.71
C SER A 124 4.41 -4.30 2.07
N GLY A 125 4.90 -5.53 2.21
CA GLY A 125 4.67 -6.31 3.43
C GLY A 125 3.18 -6.40 3.77
N ILE A 126 2.30 -6.58 2.79
CA ILE A 126 0.84 -6.49 2.99
C ILE A 126 0.27 -7.80 3.47
N SER A 127 -0.28 -7.81 4.67
CA SER A 127 -1.02 -8.94 5.23
C SER A 127 -2.37 -9.12 4.55
N ALA A 128 -2.67 -10.36 4.14
CA ALA A 128 -3.91 -10.71 3.44
C ALA A 128 -5.06 -10.97 4.44
N THR A 129 -5.44 -9.95 5.21
CA THR A 129 -6.51 -10.07 6.21
C THR A 129 -7.88 -10.34 5.57
N ASP A 130 -8.79 -10.94 6.33
CA ASP A 130 -10.16 -11.22 5.85
C ASP A 130 -10.91 -9.94 5.46
N GLU A 131 -10.65 -8.82 6.14
CA GLU A 131 -11.20 -7.51 5.78
C GLU A 131 -10.70 -7.07 4.40
N ARG A 132 -9.39 -7.13 4.17
CA ARG A 132 -8.77 -6.73 2.89
C ARG A 132 -9.19 -7.66 1.74
N LYS A 133 -9.37 -8.97 2.01
CA LYS A 133 -9.87 -9.95 1.02
C LYS A 133 -11.29 -9.67 0.53
N GLN A 134 -12.08 -8.87 1.24
CA GLN A 134 -13.41 -8.47 0.75
C GLN A 134 -13.30 -7.54 -0.48
N THR A 135 -12.24 -6.71 -0.55
CA THR A 135 -12.06 -5.68 -1.59
C THR A 135 -11.00 -6.06 -2.61
N PHE A 136 -9.99 -6.83 -2.22
CA PHE A 136 -8.84 -7.19 -3.04
C PHE A 136 -8.71 -8.70 -3.19
N ASP A 137 -8.04 -9.14 -4.24
CA ASP A 137 -7.47 -10.47 -4.32
C ASP A 137 -6.01 -10.44 -3.85
N PHE A 138 -5.52 -11.60 -3.41
CA PHE A 138 -4.17 -11.77 -2.92
C PHE A 138 -3.54 -13.02 -3.54
N THR A 139 -2.23 -12.98 -3.75
CA THR A 139 -1.45 -14.17 -4.09
C THR A 139 -1.38 -15.14 -2.89
N ASP A 140 -0.72 -16.26 -3.11
CA ASP A 140 -0.19 -17.06 -2.03
C ASP A 140 0.80 -16.23 -1.19
N ASN A 141 0.96 -16.61 0.08
CA ASN A 141 1.87 -15.92 0.99
C ASN A 141 3.33 -16.16 0.58
N TYR A 142 4.16 -15.10 0.66
CA TYR A 142 5.58 -15.21 0.36
C TYR A 142 6.48 -15.03 1.60
N PHE A 143 5.96 -14.47 2.70
CA PHE A 143 6.68 -14.31 3.96
C PHE A 143 5.71 -14.33 5.14
N THR A 144 6.17 -14.85 6.30
CA THR A 144 5.38 -14.84 7.54
C THR A 144 6.21 -14.24 8.68
N PRO A 145 5.95 -13.00 9.07
CA PRO A 145 6.65 -12.34 10.16
C PRO A 145 6.06 -12.72 11.52
N GLU A 146 6.86 -12.47 12.58
CA GLU A 146 6.37 -12.35 13.95
C GLU A 146 6.18 -10.86 14.30
N GLN A 147 5.29 -10.56 15.22
CA GLN A 147 5.10 -9.21 15.76
C GLN A 147 6.04 -8.98 16.94
N LYS A 148 6.68 -7.82 17.02
CA LYS A 148 7.62 -7.43 18.07
C LYS A 148 7.31 -6.03 18.59
N ILE A 149 7.73 -5.74 19.81
CA ILE A 149 7.66 -4.39 20.38
C ILE A 149 9.09 -3.83 20.45
N VAL A 150 9.32 -2.71 19.77
CA VAL A 150 10.56 -1.93 19.89
C VAL A 150 10.37 -0.90 20.99
N ILE A 151 11.35 -0.79 21.87
CA ILE A 151 11.39 0.10 23.03
C ILE A 151 12.74 0.82 23.11
N LYS A 152 12.84 1.84 23.95
CA LYS A 152 14.15 2.37 24.32
C LYS A 152 14.93 1.32 25.11
N LYS A 153 16.20 1.18 24.83
CA LYS A 153 17.09 0.21 25.48
C LYS A 153 17.12 0.38 27.02
N ASP A 154 17.07 1.63 27.47
CA ASP A 154 17.07 1.94 28.90
C ASP A 154 15.77 1.51 29.62
N ASN A 155 14.74 1.16 28.87
CA ASN A 155 13.45 0.72 29.43
C ASN A 155 13.27 -0.80 29.43
N THR A 156 14.29 -1.59 29.06
CA THR A 156 14.18 -3.05 28.90
C THR A 156 13.70 -3.74 30.18
N ASP A 157 14.18 -3.30 31.34
CA ASP A 157 13.78 -3.86 32.65
C ASP A 157 12.38 -3.40 33.08
N ALA A 158 11.95 -2.21 32.63
CA ALA A 158 10.69 -1.60 33.03
C ALA A 158 9.52 -2.00 32.10
N LEU A 159 9.82 -2.48 30.90
CA LEU A 159 8.85 -2.88 29.88
C LEU A 159 9.13 -4.33 29.45
N SER A 160 8.95 -5.26 30.36
CA SER A 160 9.28 -6.68 30.22
C SER A 160 8.05 -7.60 30.10
N ALA A 161 6.85 -7.06 30.29
CA ALA A 161 5.59 -7.77 30.16
C ALA A 161 4.51 -6.90 29.49
N ILE A 162 3.47 -7.52 28.95
CA ILE A 162 2.34 -6.82 28.31
C ILE A 162 1.70 -5.81 29.28
N ASP A 163 1.53 -6.19 30.55
CA ASP A 163 0.90 -5.35 31.58
C ASP A 163 1.70 -4.06 31.87
N ASP A 164 3.00 -4.05 31.61
CA ASP A 164 3.85 -2.86 31.80
C ASP A 164 3.50 -1.73 30.82
N PHE A 165 2.77 -2.04 29.75
CA PHE A 165 2.27 -1.06 28.78
C PHE A 165 0.94 -0.41 29.18
N SER A 166 0.35 -0.77 30.32
CA SER A 166 -0.86 -0.13 30.82
C SER A 166 -0.66 1.37 31.00
N GLY A 167 -1.54 2.17 30.35
CA GLY A 167 -1.46 3.62 30.30
C GLY A 167 -0.32 4.20 29.46
N LYS A 168 0.55 3.37 28.87
CA LYS A 168 1.65 3.77 28.00
C LYS A 168 1.15 4.09 26.59
N LYS A 169 1.94 4.87 25.85
CA LYS A 169 1.68 5.16 24.44
C LYS A 169 2.45 4.18 23.56
N VAL A 170 1.73 3.45 22.71
CA VAL A 170 2.33 2.47 21.79
C VAL A 170 2.03 2.86 20.36
N GLY A 171 3.09 3.01 19.56
CA GLY A 171 3.02 3.37 18.17
C GLY A 171 2.70 2.18 17.27
N ALA A 172 2.00 2.45 16.17
CA ALA A 172 1.85 1.56 15.04
C ALA A 172 1.76 2.36 13.74
N GLN A 173 2.17 1.77 12.62
CA GLN A 173 2.03 2.42 11.33
C GLN A 173 0.54 2.51 10.95
N LYS A 174 0.12 3.68 10.49
CA LYS A 174 -1.27 3.95 10.14
C LYS A 174 -1.76 3.04 9.01
N GLY A 175 -2.87 2.35 9.25
CA GLY A 175 -3.50 1.43 8.28
C GLY A 175 -2.87 0.03 8.28
N SER A 176 -1.90 -0.25 9.15
CA SER A 176 -1.28 -1.56 9.31
C SER A 176 -2.07 -2.47 10.27
N ILE A 177 -1.76 -3.76 10.24
CA ILE A 177 -2.33 -4.72 11.21
C ILE A 177 -1.81 -4.48 12.62
N GLN A 178 -0.66 -3.82 12.77
CA GLN A 178 -0.07 -3.50 14.07
C GLN A 178 -0.96 -2.57 14.91
N GLU A 179 -1.81 -1.74 14.27
CA GLU A 179 -2.84 -0.97 15.01
C GLU A 179 -3.78 -1.91 15.76
N ALA A 180 -4.24 -2.99 15.11
CA ALA A 180 -5.08 -4.01 15.74
C ALA A 180 -4.31 -4.83 16.79
N VAL A 181 -3.03 -5.13 16.56
CA VAL A 181 -2.18 -5.79 17.57
C VAL A 181 -2.11 -4.95 18.84
N VAL A 182 -1.86 -3.64 18.73
CA VAL A 182 -1.85 -2.75 19.91
C VAL A 182 -3.21 -2.74 20.60
N GLN A 183 -4.31 -2.61 19.86
CA GLN A 183 -5.66 -2.52 20.41
C GLN A 183 -6.11 -3.82 21.09
N ASN A 184 -5.70 -4.97 20.59
CA ASN A 184 -6.17 -6.27 21.06
C ASN A 184 -5.24 -6.90 22.10
N GLN A 185 -3.92 -6.74 21.95
CA GLN A 185 -2.95 -7.41 22.81
C GLN A 185 -2.32 -6.48 23.87
N LEU A 186 -2.34 -5.16 23.61
CA LEU A 186 -1.90 -4.13 24.55
C LEU A 186 -3.08 -3.21 24.90
N ALA A 187 -4.24 -3.81 25.19
CA ALA A 187 -5.54 -3.12 25.24
C ALA A 187 -5.61 -1.95 26.24
N ASP A 188 -4.82 -1.99 27.30
CA ASP A 188 -4.74 -0.92 28.32
C ASP A 188 -3.75 0.20 27.93
N SER A 189 -3.09 0.10 26.77
CA SER A 189 -2.22 1.13 26.22
C SER A 189 -3.00 2.14 25.37
N GLN A 190 -2.32 3.23 24.99
CA GLN A 190 -2.84 4.25 24.08
C GLN A 190 -2.19 4.11 22.72
N LEU A 191 -2.97 3.70 21.70
CA LEU A 191 -2.49 3.62 20.32
C LEU A 191 -2.12 5.02 19.78
N VAL A 192 -0.94 5.12 19.17
CA VAL A 192 -0.47 6.29 18.41
C VAL A 192 -0.20 5.87 16.97
N SER A 193 -1.09 6.28 16.05
CA SER A 193 -0.99 5.96 14.63
C SER A 193 -0.22 7.02 13.87
N ILE A 194 0.88 6.65 13.21
CA ILE A 194 1.69 7.55 12.37
C ILE A 194 1.95 6.90 11.01
N ALA A 195 1.87 7.68 9.93
CA ALA A 195 1.91 7.16 8.57
C ALA A 195 3.25 6.53 8.17
N LYS A 196 4.37 7.06 8.67
CA LYS A 196 5.73 6.62 8.31
C LYS A 196 6.47 6.03 9.50
N VAL A 197 7.08 4.85 9.31
CA VAL A 197 7.84 4.14 10.36
C VAL A 197 9.02 4.98 10.89
N PRO A 198 9.82 5.69 10.07
CA PRO A 198 10.88 6.55 10.58
C PRO A 198 10.40 7.63 11.55
N ASN A 199 9.18 8.15 11.36
CA ASN A 199 8.60 9.12 12.29
C ASN A 199 8.23 8.46 13.62
N LEU A 200 7.68 7.23 13.61
CA LEU A 200 7.44 6.44 14.82
C LEU A 200 8.73 6.16 15.59
N ILE A 201 9.81 5.81 14.90
CA ILE A 201 11.13 5.63 15.47
C ILE A 201 11.62 6.94 16.17
N ASN A 202 11.43 8.08 15.52
CA ASN A 202 11.79 9.37 16.11
C ASN A 202 10.95 9.69 17.35
N GLU A 203 9.63 9.44 17.33
CA GLU A 203 8.75 9.63 18.49
C GLU A 203 9.16 8.72 19.66
N LEU A 204 9.55 7.47 19.37
CA LEU A 204 10.07 6.55 20.39
C LEU A 204 11.39 7.06 20.99
N LYS A 205 12.34 7.51 20.18
CA LYS A 205 13.63 8.04 20.64
C LYS A 205 13.46 9.30 21.49
N GLN A 206 12.52 10.17 21.14
CA GLN A 206 12.19 11.38 21.89
C GLN A 206 11.39 11.10 23.18
N GLY A 207 10.80 9.88 23.32
CA GLY A 207 9.97 9.50 24.44
C GLY A 207 8.54 10.02 24.37
N SER A 208 8.08 10.41 23.18
CA SER A 208 6.68 10.77 22.94
C SER A 208 5.78 9.55 22.92
N ILE A 209 6.33 8.38 22.56
CA ILE A 209 5.76 7.05 22.72
C ILE A 209 6.70 6.16 23.51
N ASP A 210 6.16 5.14 24.17
CA ASP A 210 6.90 4.23 25.07
C ASP A 210 7.32 2.94 24.34
N GLY A 211 6.59 2.53 23.32
CA GLY A 211 6.85 1.36 22.50
C GLY A 211 6.32 1.53 21.07
N LEU A 212 6.76 0.66 20.17
CA LEU A 212 6.38 0.63 18.76
C LEU A 212 6.23 -0.82 18.31
N VAL A 213 5.05 -1.21 17.80
CA VAL A 213 4.85 -2.56 17.24
C VAL A 213 5.29 -2.58 15.78
N LEU A 214 6.18 -3.51 15.46
CA LEU A 214 6.69 -3.79 14.12
C LEU A 214 6.83 -5.30 13.91
N GLU A 215 6.92 -5.74 12.66
CA GLU A 215 7.35 -7.10 12.34
C GLU A 215 8.82 -7.32 12.68
N SER A 216 9.18 -8.56 13.02
CA SER A 216 10.50 -8.95 13.54
C SER A 216 11.66 -8.46 12.68
N ALA A 217 11.65 -8.74 11.36
CA ALA A 217 12.74 -8.34 10.47
C ALA A 217 12.89 -6.82 10.37
N VAL A 218 11.78 -6.08 10.44
CA VAL A 218 11.78 -4.60 10.41
C VAL A 218 12.25 -4.05 11.75
N ALA A 219 11.78 -4.61 12.87
CA ALA A 219 12.24 -4.24 14.20
C ALA A 219 13.75 -4.43 14.33
N ASP A 220 14.28 -5.59 13.91
CA ASP A 220 15.70 -5.89 13.93
C ASP A 220 16.51 -4.94 13.05
N SER A 221 16.00 -4.59 11.86
CA SER A 221 16.66 -3.65 10.96
C SER A 221 16.78 -2.25 11.58
N TYR A 222 15.73 -1.74 12.23
CA TYR A 222 15.78 -0.45 12.90
C TYR A 222 16.65 -0.47 14.16
N VAL A 223 16.58 -1.51 14.99
CA VAL A 223 17.41 -1.66 16.19
C VAL A 223 18.89 -1.76 15.80
N ALA A 224 19.24 -2.47 14.74
CA ALA A 224 20.63 -2.56 14.26
C ALA A 224 21.23 -1.20 13.85
N GLN A 225 20.40 -0.22 13.52
CA GLN A 225 20.82 1.13 13.12
C GLN A 225 20.67 2.16 14.24
N ASN A 226 20.13 1.77 15.40
CA ASN A 226 19.84 2.67 16.52
C ASN A 226 20.22 2.00 17.85
N ASP A 227 21.44 2.26 18.32
CA ASP A 227 22.02 1.64 19.52
C ASP A 227 21.23 1.93 20.81
N ASP A 228 20.39 2.95 20.80
CA ASP A 228 19.51 3.40 21.90
C ASP A 228 18.14 2.68 21.90
N LEU A 229 17.90 1.81 20.95
CA LEU A 229 16.68 0.99 20.85
C LEU A 229 16.96 -0.49 21.14
N ALA A 230 15.93 -1.21 21.52
CA ALA A 230 15.94 -2.66 21.72
C ALA A 230 14.59 -3.27 21.35
N VAL A 231 14.57 -4.55 21.01
CA VAL A 231 13.34 -5.35 20.93
C VAL A 231 13.03 -5.83 22.35
N ALA A 232 11.79 -5.61 22.81
CA ALA A 232 11.34 -6.13 24.10
C ALA A 232 11.24 -7.67 24.05
N ASP A 233 11.62 -8.34 25.13
CA ASP A 233 11.48 -9.80 25.26
C ASP A 233 10.02 -10.16 25.66
N ILE A 234 9.09 -9.83 24.79
CA ILE A 234 7.66 -10.06 24.95
C ILE A 234 7.14 -10.79 23.73
N ALA A 235 6.50 -11.94 23.94
CA ALA A 235 5.83 -12.67 22.89
C ALA A 235 4.45 -12.05 22.62
N LEU A 236 4.22 -11.64 21.38
CA LEU A 236 2.90 -11.27 20.87
C LEU A 236 2.27 -12.49 20.16
N GLU A 237 0.96 -12.61 20.23
CA GLU A 237 0.24 -13.69 19.56
C GLU A 237 0.31 -13.49 18.05
N ALA A 238 0.68 -14.57 17.33
CA ALA A 238 0.67 -14.62 15.88
C ALA A 238 -0.74 -14.86 15.34
N SER A 239 -1.07 -14.24 14.23
CA SER A 239 -2.29 -14.50 13.47
C SER A 239 -1.95 -15.20 12.14
N PRO A 240 -2.79 -16.14 11.66
CA PRO A 240 -2.64 -16.67 10.30
C PRO A 240 -2.68 -15.60 9.22
N ASP A 241 -3.30 -14.46 9.52
CA ASP A 241 -3.44 -13.33 8.62
C ASP A 241 -2.22 -12.38 8.62
N ASP A 242 -1.18 -12.64 9.42
CA ASP A 242 0.02 -11.79 9.48
C ASP A 242 0.92 -11.95 8.25
N SER A 243 0.74 -13.03 7.48
CA SER A 243 1.61 -13.34 6.33
C SER A 243 1.45 -12.37 5.18
N TYR A 244 2.59 -12.03 4.55
CA TYR A 244 2.63 -11.14 3.41
C TYR A 244 2.20 -11.82 2.12
N ALA A 245 1.40 -11.10 1.33
CA ALA A 245 1.00 -11.47 -0.01
C ALA A 245 0.94 -10.25 -0.93
N ILE A 246 1.01 -10.47 -2.23
CA ILE A 246 0.82 -9.41 -3.21
C ILE A 246 -0.68 -9.14 -3.34
N ALA A 247 -1.08 -7.88 -3.19
CA ALA A 247 -2.46 -7.48 -3.39
C ALA A 247 -2.74 -7.10 -4.85
N LEU A 248 -3.91 -7.52 -5.34
CA LEU A 248 -4.40 -7.29 -6.70
C LEU A 248 -5.83 -6.71 -6.66
N PRO A 249 -6.27 -6.02 -7.72
CA PRO A 249 -7.68 -5.69 -7.86
C PRO A 249 -8.56 -6.94 -7.81
N LYS A 250 -9.75 -6.81 -7.23
CA LYS A 250 -10.69 -7.92 -7.11
C LYS A 250 -11.08 -8.48 -8.48
N GLY A 251 -11.07 -9.81 -8.62
CA GLY A 251 -11.39 -10.51 -9.86
C GLY A 251 -10.21 -10.67 -10.84
N SER A 252 -8.98 -10.38 -10.42
CA SER A 252 -7.76 -10.50 -11.25
C SER A 252 -7.21 -11.93 -11.31
N THR A 253 -8.05 -12.91 -11.69
CA THR A 253 -7.74 -14.33 -11.57
C THR A 253 -6.50 -14.73 -12.37
N GLU A 254 -6.40 -14.37 -13.65
CA GLU A 254 -5.27 -14.75 -14.50
C GLU A 254 -3.95 -14.10 -14.04
N LEU A 255 -4.00 -12.84 -13.61
CA LEU A 255 -2.83 -12.18 -13.03
C LEU A 255 -2.40 -12.86 -11.73
N LYS A 256 -3.34 -13.18 -10.85
CA LYS A 256 -3.08 -13.90 -9.60
C LYS A 256 -2.44 -15.26 -9.86
N ASP A 257 -2.98 -16.05 -10.78
CA ASP A 257 -2.47 -17.39 -11.12
C ASP A 257 -1.03 -17.29 -11.67
N GLU A 258 -0.77 -16.30 -12.53
CA GLU A 258 0.58 -16.08 -13.07
C GLU A 258 1.55 -15.62 -11.98
N LEU A 259 1.15 -14.72 -11.09
CA LEU A 259 1.99 -14.30 -9.97
C LEU A 259 2.29 -15.47 -9.01
N ASN A 260 1.31 -16.31 -8.71
CA ASN A 260 1.51 -17.50 -7.88
C ASN A 260 2.47 -18.51 -8.55
N ARG A 261 2.38 -18.68 -9.87
CA ARG A 261 3.34 -19.50 -10.63
C ARG A 261 4.77 -18.97 -10.46
N ILE A 262 4.94 -17.64 -10.61
CA ILE A 262 6.25 -16.98 -10.47
C ILE A 262 6.77 -17.11 -9.03
N LEU A 263 5.93 -16.82 -8.02
CA LEU A 263 6.30 -16.97 -6.60
C LEU A 263 6.79 -18.40 -6.30
N LYS A 264 6.07 -19.41 -6.80
CA LYS A 264 6.46 -20.80 -6.63
C LYS A 264 7.82 -21.10 -7.27
N GLU A 265 8.06 -20.62 -8.49
CA GLU A 265 9.33 -20.84 -9.18
C GLU A 265 10.50 -20.15 -8.47
N LEU A 266 10.31 -18.94 -7.94
CA LEU A 266 11.33 -18.23 -7.16
C LEU A 266 11.64 -19.00 -5.87
N ASN A 267 10.62 -19.45 -5.16
CA ASN A 267 10.80 -20.25 -3.95
C ASN A 267 11.52 -21.59 -4.23
N ASP A 268 11.16 -22.29 -5.31
CA ASP A 268 11.79 -23.55 -5.71
C ASP A 268 13.27 -23.35 -6.10
N LYS A 269 13.65 -22.16 -6.58
CA LYS A 269 15.04 -21.78 -6.90
C LYS A 269 15.82 -21.30 -5.67
N GLY A 270 15.16 -21.07 -4.54
CA GLY A 270 15.77 -20.54 -3.32
C GLY A 270 16.13 -19.05 -3.43
N THR A 271 15.34 -18.32 -4.19
CA THR A 271 15.53 -16.88 -4.45
C THR A 271 14.78 -16.07 -3.41
#